data_5eea5c6cf21983c509dbf1ecd051274f
#
_entry.id   5eea5c6cf21983c509dbf1ecd051274f
#
_cell.length_a   1.000
_cell.length_b   1.000
_cell.length_c   1.000
_cell.angle_alpha   90.00
_cell.angle_beta   90.00
_cell.angle_gamma   90.00
#
_symmetry.space_group_name_H-M   'P 1'
#
loop_
_entity.id
_entity.type
_entity.pdbx_description
1 polymer ?
#
loop_
_entity_poly.entity_id
_entity_poly.type
_entity_poly.pdbx_seq_one_letter_code
_entity_poly.pdbx_strand_id
1 'polypeptide(L)'
;MKKRKVLFTAVMILAGLQLLSGCGKTEASASDTVVLRYAYASNSQPVIDSMKKFGELVEEKTDGKVQIEYFPDGQLGGETELIELIQTGAIDFAKVSGSALESFSKDYSVFAIPYIFDNEKHFFKVMDNQALMQPV
;
A
#
# COMPACT_ATOMS: atom_id res chain seq x y z
N MET A 1 -50.48 -11.30 47.87
CA MET A 1 -50.08 -11.59 46.50
C MET A 1 -49.41 -10.39 45.82
N LYS A 2 -49.76 -9.13 46.10
CA LYS A 2 -49.13 -7.94 45.48
C LYS A 2 -47.63 -7.72 45.83
N LYS A 3 -47.22 -7.99 47.05
CA LYS A 3 -45.82 -7.78 47.50
C LYS A 3 -44.79 -8.73 46.83
N ARG A 4 -45.19 -9.97 46.47
CA ARG A 4 -44.32 -10.93 45.78
C ARG A 4 -44.06 -10.55 44.33
N LYS A 5 -45.01 -9.91 43.63
CA LYS A 5 -44.88 -9.47 42.24
C LYS A 5 -43.95 -8.26 42.12
N VAL A 6 -43.97 -7.35 43.11
CA VAL A 6 -43.07 -6.17 43.14
C VAL A 6 -41.62 -6.59 43.40
N LEU A 7 -41.41 -7.63 44.25
CA LEU A 7 -40.08 -8.16 44.52
C LEU A 7 -39.45 -8.84 43.27
N PHE A 8 -40.27 -9.57 42.50
CA PHE A 8 -39.81 -10.20 41.24
C PHE A 8 -39.47 -9.19 40.16
N THR A 9 -40.22 -8.08 40.04
CA THR A 9 -39.92 -7.02 39.08
C THR A 9 -38.66 -6.24 39.45
N ALA A 10 -38.42 -6.00 40.74
CA ALA A 10 -37.20 -5.32 41.22
C ALA A 10 -35.93 -6.17 40.97
N VAL A 11 -35.99 -7.50 41.15
CA VAL A 11 -34.87 -8.41 40.89
C VAL A 11 -34.56 -8.52 39.40
N MET A 12 -35.55 -8.49 38.50
CA MET A 12 -35.33 -8.49 37.05
C MET A 12 -34.70 -7.20 36.54
N ILE A 13 -35.02 -6.06 37.12
CA ILE A 13 -34.44 -4.77 36.77
C ILE A 13 -32.97 -4.70 37.23
N LEU A 14 -32.63 -5.25 38.38
CA LEU A 14 -31.27 -5.30 38.91
C LEU A 14 -30.36 -6.24 38.12
N ALA A 15 -30.90 -7.33 37.57
CA ALA A 15 -30.19 -8.28 36.73
C ALA A 15 -29.92 -7.72 35.30
N GLY A 16 -30.76 -6.81 34.81
CA GLY A 16 -30.61 -6.16 33.48
C GLY A 16 -29.51 -5.11 33.43
N LEU A 17 -29.11 -4.53 34.57
CA LEU A 17 -28.08 -3.47 34.62
C LEU A 17 -26.64 -4.00 34.59
N GLN A 18 -26.42 -5.28 34.74
CA GLN A 18 -25.08 -5.88 34.76
C GLN A 18 -24.54 -6.23 33.36
N LEU A 19 -25.36 -6.11 32.30
CA LEU A 19 -24.96 -6.48 30.94
C LEU A 19 -24.33 -5.33 30.14
N LEU A 20 -24.24 -4.12 30.69
CA LEU A 20 -23.60 -2.96 30.01
C LEU A 20 -22.15 -2.69 30.42
N SER A 21 -21.55 -3.50 31.29
CA SER A 21 -20.15 -3.31 31.72
C SER A 21 -19.14 -4.08 30.85
N GLY A 22 -19.54 -4.56 29.67
CA GLY A 22 -18.72 -5.32 28.73
C GLY A 22 -17.97 -4.47 27.70
N CYS A 23 -17.74 -3.17 27.93
CA CYS A 23 -16.73 -2.43 27.17
C CYS A 23 -15.35 -2.72 27.77
N GLY A 24 -14.87 -3.94 27.55
CA GLY A 24 -13.45 -4.24 27.65
C GLY A 24 -12.73 -3.25 26.72
N LYS A 25 -11.98 -2.30 27.29
CA LYS A 25 -10.90 -1.65 26.56
C LYS A 25 -9.99 -2.77 26.08
N THR A 26 -10.23 -3.24 24.85
CA THR A 26 -9.14 -3.78 24.06
C THR A 26 -8.23 -2.57 23.83
N GLU A 27 -7.21 -2.43 24.65
CA GLU A 27 -6.03 -1.70 24.22
C GLU A 27 -5.51 -2.49 23.03
N ALA A 28 -6.04 -2.15 21.84
CA ALA A 28 -5.30 -2.34 20.63
C ALA A 28 -4.05 -1.51 20.88
N SER A 29 -2.95 -2.18 21.23
CA SER A 29 -1.64 -1.64 21.01
C SER A 29 -1.65 -1.27 19.52
N ALA A 30 -1.91 0.00 19.25
CA ALA A 30 -1.65 0.56 17.95
C ALA A 30 -0.14 0.36 17.79
N SER A 31 0.24 -0.69 17.08
CA SER A 31 1.59 -0.77 16.59
C SER A 31 1.72 0.50 15.74
N ASP A 32 2.71 1.35 16.06
CA ASP A 32 3.06 2.54 15.25
C ASP A 32 3.55 2.13 13.85
N THR A 33 3.08 1.00 13.34
CA THR A 33 3.44 0.43 12.05
C THR A 33 2.60 1.07 10.97
N VAL A 34 3.26 1.73 10.05
CA VAL A 34 2.66 2.29 8.83
C VAL A 34 2.66 1.19 7.76
N VAL A 35 1.50 0.91 7.18
CA VAL A 35 1.37 -0.02 6.07
C VAL A 35 1.22 0.77 4.78
N LEU A 36 2.15 0.58 3.84
CA LEU A 36 2.16 1.21 2.52
C LEU A 36 1.74 0.19 1.46
N ARG A 37 0.86 0.61 0.55
CA ARG A 37 0.29 -0.24 -0.50
C ARG A 37 1.12 -0.15 -1.77
N TYR A 38 1.57 -1.30 -2.27
CA TYR A 38 2.38 -1.40 -3.47
C TYR A 38 1.72 -2.32 -4.51
N ALA A 39 1.35 -1.76 -5.66
CA ALA A 39 0.68 -2.49 -6.72
C ALA A 39 1.58 -2.64 -7.97
N TYR A 40 1.41 -3.76 -8.67
CA TYR A 40 2.06 -4.02 -9.96
C TYR A 40 1.29 -5.04 -10.79
N ALA A 41 1.28 -4.82 -12.12
CA ALA A 41 0.54 -5.68 -13.05
C ALA A 41 1.36 -6.88 -13.56
N SER A 42 2.70 -6.87 -13.39
CA SER A 42 3.57 -7.92 -13.91
C SER A 42 3.51 -9.20 -13.06
N ASN A 43 3.50 -10.35 -13.74
CA ASN A 43 3.64 -11.68 -13.12
C ASN A 43 5.02 -12.29 -13.38
N SER A 44 5.97 -11.53 -13.89
CA SER A 44 7.35 -11.96 -14.13
C SER A 44 8.08 -12.20 -12.81
N GLN A 45 8.68 -13.38 -12.62
CA GLN A 45 9.33 -13.76 -11.38
C GLN A 45 10.44 -12.76 -10.95
N PRO A 46 11.33 -12.27 -11.85
CA PRO A 46 12.33 -11.27 -11.45
C PRO A 46 11.72 -9.96 -10.93
N VAL A 47 10.55 -9.54 -11.46
CA VAL A 47 9.84 -8.37 -10.95
C VAL A 47 9.28 -8.66 -9.56
N ILE A 48 8.62 -9.80 -9.37
CA ILE A 48 8.09 -10.22 -8.07
C ILE A 48 9.19 -10.25 -7.01
N ASP A 49 10.34 -10.83 -7.33
CA ASP A 49 11.46 -10.96 -6.40
C ASP A 49 12.06 -9.58 -6.05
N SER A 50 12.18 -8.67 -7.03
CA SER A 50 12.66 -7.32 -6.77
C SER A 50 11.69 -6.51 -5.91
N MET A 51 10.37 -6.66 -6.11
CA MET A 51 9.36 -6.00 -5.27
C MET A 51 9.40 -6.53 -3.83
N LYS A 52 9.50 -7.85 -3.64
CA LYS A 52 9.66 -8.45 -2.32
C LYS A 52 10.93 -7.95 -1.63
N LYS A 53 12.05 -7.91 -2.36
CA LYS A 53 13.31 -7.41 -1.82
C LYS A 53 13.22 -5.94 -1.39
N PHE A 54 12.48 -5.13 -2.14
CA PHE A 54 12.19 -3.75 -1.74
C PHE A 54 11.50 -3.68 -0.37
N GLY A 55 10.43 -4.45 -0.17
CA GLY A 55 9.69 -4.47 1.10
C GLY A 55 10.52 -4.98 2.28
N GLU A 56 11.31 -6.05 2.07
CA GLU A 56 12.25 -6.55 3.08
C GLU A 56 13.24 -5.47 3.54
N LEU A 57 13.80 -4.71 2.58
CA LEU A 57 14.72 -3.62 2.88
C LEU A 57 14.06 -2.43 3.57
N VAL A 58 12.80 -2.14 3.22
CA VAL A 58 12.02 -1.09 3.91
C VAL A 58 11.77 -1.49 5.35
N GLU A 59 11.30 -2.71 5.58
CA GLU A 59 11.02 -3.22 6.93
C GLU A 59 12.29 -3.26 7.78
N GLU A 60 13.41 -3.77 7.23
CA GLU A 60 14.70 -3.79 7.89
C GLU A 60 15.19 -2.38 8.26
N LYS A 61 15.14 -1.42 7.31
CA LYS A 61 15.65 -0.06 7.52
C LYS A 61 14.77 0.79 8.44
N THR A 62 13.55 0.38 8.66
CA THR A 62 12.58 1.09 9.52
C THR A 62 12.37 0.38 10.87
N ASP A 63 13.15 -0.66 11.17
CA ASP A 63 12.97 -1.49 12.37
C ASP A 63 11.51 -2.00 12.51
N GLY A 64 10.90 -2.40 11.38
CA GLY A 64 9.54 -2.92 11.31
C GLY A 64 8.44 -1.85 11.42
N LYS A 65 8.79 -0.56 11.45
CA LYS A 65 7.81 0.54 11.55
C LYS A 65 7.05 0.80 10.25
N VAL A 66 7.61 0.37 9.11
CA VAL A 66 6.95 0.45 7.81
C VAL A 66 6.89 -0.95 7.21
N GLN A 67 5.72 -1.33 6.77
CA GLN A 67 5.46 -2.61 6.10
C GLN A 67 4.84 -2.36 4.73
N ILE A 68 5.09 -3.26 3.78
CA ILE A 68 4.54 -3.15 2.44
C ILE A 68 3.46 -4.21 2.23
N GLU A 69 2.26 -3.75 1.93
CA GLU A 69 1.16 -4.60 1.46
C GLU A 69 1.20 -4.65 -0.07
N TYR A 70 1.26 -5.86 -0.64
CA TYR A 70 1.40 -6.05 -2.08
C TYR A 70 0.09 -6.40 -2.76
N PHE A 71 -0.15 -5.77 -3.92
CA PHE A 71 -1.22 -6.07 -4.85
C PHE A 71 -0.62 -6.46 -6.21
N PRO A 72 -0.18 -7.72 -6.36
CA PRO A 72 0.48 -8.20 -7.56
C PRO A 72 -0.50 -8.55 -8.69
N ASP A 73 0.06 -8.91 -9.86
CA ASP A 73 -0.64 -9.58 -10.94
C ASP A 73 -1.89 -8.84 -11.44
N GLY A 74 -1.85 -7.50 -11.42
CA GLY A 74 -2.95 -6.68 -11.90
C GLY A 74 -4.22 -6.70 -11.04
N GLN A 75 -4.14 -7.06 -9.76
CA GLN A 75 -5.31 -7.10 -8.86
C GLN A 75 -6.05 -5.77 -8.78
N LEU A 76 -5.34 -4.66 -8.94
CA LEU A 76 -5.91 -3.30 -8.90
C LEU A 76 -6.01 -2.67 -10.30
N GLY A 77 -5.85 -3.45 -11.37
CA GLY A 77 -5.90 -3.01 -12.75
C GLY A 77 -4.55 -3.03 -13.45
N GLY A 78 -4.51 -2.49 -14.67
CA GLY A 78 -3.31 -2.33 -15.47
C GLY A 78 -2.47 -1.11 -15.04
N GLU A 79 -1.37 -0.87 -15.76
CA GLU A 79 -0.42 0.19 -15.38
C GLU A 79 -1.04 1.59 -15.40
N THR A 80 -1.98 1.87 -16.30
CA THR A 80 -2.69 3.15 -16.37
C THR A 80 -3.54 3.39 -15.12
N GLU A 81 -4.35 2.39 -14.74
CA GLU A 81 -5.18 2.44 -13.54
C GLU A 81 -4.32 2.59 -12.28
N LEU A 82 -3.15 1.92 -12.23
CA LEU A 82 -2.23 2.05 -11.10
C LEU A 82 -1.68 3.48 -10.96
N ILE A 83 -1.38 4.17 -12.06
CA ILE A 83 -0.93 5.56 -12.02
C ILE A 83 -2.06 6.48 -11.51
N GLU A 84 -3.29 6.26 -11.95
CA GLU A 84 -4.46 7.01 -11.45
C GLU A 84 -4.70 6.77 -9.96
N LEU A 85 -4.51 5.54 -9.47
CA LEU A 85 -4.62 5.22 -8.05
C LEU A 85 -3.55 5.91 -7.20
N ILE A 86 -2.31 6.06 -7.71
CA ILE A 86 -1.27 6.87 -7.06
C ILE A 86 -1.68 8.34 -6.99
N GLN A 87 -2.17 8.91 -8.09
CA GLN A 87 -2.58 10.32 -8.15
C GLN A 87 -3.69 10.64 -7.14
N THR A 88 -4.57 9.69 -6.88
CA THR A 88 -5.65 9.84 -5.87
C THR A 88 -5.22 9.47 -4.45
N GLY A 89 -4.01 8.95 -4.24
CA GLY A 89 -3.54 8.46 -2.95
C GLY A 89 -4.19 7.15 -2.50
N ALA A 90 -4.84 6.42 -3.42
CA ALA A 90 -5.43 5.12 -3.11
C ALA A 90 -4.38 4.02 -2.90
N ILE A 91 -3.21 4.15 -3.52
CA ILE A 91 -2.01 3.35 -3.27
C ILE A 91 -0.79 4.25 -3.11
N ASP A 92 0.27 3.74 -2.49
CA ASP A 92 1.47 4.53 -2.16
C ASP A 92 2.60 4.30 -3.17
N PHE A 93 2.66 3.12 -3.75
CA PHE A 93 3.66 2.75 -4.77
C PHE A 93 3.03 1.96 -5.91
N ALA A 94 3.53 2.18 -7.11
CA ALA A 94 3.27 1.31 -8.24
C ALA A 94 4.56 1.02 -9.02
N LYS A 95 4.70 -0.20 -9.51
CA LYS A 95 5.66 -0.53 -10.56
C LYS A 95 4.94 -0.43 -11.90
N VAL A 96 5.38 0.50 -12.72
CA VAL A 96 4.87 0.72 -14.08
C VAL A 96 6.01 0.80 -15.09
N SER A 97 5.71 0.65 -16.37
CA SER A 97 6.67 0.85 -17.46
C SER A 97 6.81 2.34 -17.79
N GLY A 98 7.95 2.71 -18.38
CA GLY A 98 8.14 4.08 -18.89
C GLY A 98 7.11 4.46 -19.96
N SER A 99 6.68 3.50 -20.78
CA SER A 99 5.65 3.73 -21.80
C SER A 99 4.25 4.03 -21.20
N ALA A 100 3.92 3.47 -20.03
CA ALA A 100 2.68 3.85 -19.35
C ALA A 100 2.73 5.30 -18.83
N LEU A 101 3.89 5.75 -18.36
CA LEU A 101 4.09 7.11 -17.88
C LEU A 101 4.03 8.17 -18.99
N GLU A 102 4.32 7.82 -20.24
CA GLU A 102 4.21 8.70 -21.40
C GLU A 102 2.82 9.34 -21.57
N SER A 103 1.77 8.59 -21.19
CA SER A 103 0.39 9.08 -21.24
C SER A 103 0.10 10.17 -20.21
N PHE A 104 0.92 10.28 -19.15
CA PHE A 104 0.76 11.23 -18.05
C PHE A 104 1.80 12.37 -18.10
N SER A 105 3.01 12.10 -18.61
CA SER A 105 4.03 13.11 -18.84
C SER A 105 4.78 12.83 -20.14
N LYS A 106 4.81 13.82 -21.02
CA LYS A 106 5.49 13.73 -22.32
C LYS A 106 7.01 13.56 -22.21
N ASP A 107 7.59 13.91 -21.08
CA ASP A 107 9.04 13.77 -20.86
C ASP A 107 9.46 12.29 -20.90
N TYR A 108 8.55 11.38 -20.48
CA TYR A 108 8.80 9.94 -20.55
C TYR A 108 8.79 9.37 -21.98
N SER A 109 8.31 10.12 -22.99
CA SER A 109 8.31 9.65 -24.38
C SER A 109 9.72 9.43 -24.93
N VAL A 110 10.75 10.07 -24.36
CA VAL A 110 12.14 9.86 -24.71
C VAL A 110 12.55 8.38 -24.58
N PHE A 111 12.01 7.66 -23.60
CA PHE A 111 12.34 6.25 -23.37
C PHE A 111 11.67 5.31 -24.37
N ALA A 112 10.66 5.76 -25.11
CA ALA A 112 10.00 5.01 -26.17
C ALA A 112 10.73 5.11 -27.53
N ILE A 113 11.76 5.97 -27.65
CA ILE A 113 12.52 6.15 -28.88
C ILE A 113 13.42 4.93 -29.12
N PRO A 114 13.26 4.20 -30.24
CA PRO A 114 14.11 3.07 -30.55
C PRO A 114 15.58 3.49 -30.65
N TYR A 115 16.48 2.63 -30.17
CA TYR A 115 17.93 2.79 -30.30
C TYR A 115 18.51 4.06 -29.65
N ILE A 116 17.78 4.69 -28.73
CA ILE A 116 18.30 5.88 -28.01
C ILE A 116 19.52 5.55 -27.12
N PHE A 117 19.61 4.30 -26.69
CA PHE A 117 20.75 3.78 -25.92
C PHE A 117 21.55 2.78 -26.77
N ASP A 118 22.86 2.98 -26.88
CA ASP A 118 23.75 2.09 -27.65
C ASP A 118 23.85 0.68 -27.01
N ASN A 119 23.78 0.62 -25.68
CA ASN A 119 23.91 -0.59 -24.88
C ASN A 119 23.48 -0.34 -23.43
N GLU A 120 23.43 -1.42 -22.63
CA GLU A 120 23.07 -1.37 -21.21
C GLU A 120 23.95 -0.40 -20.40
N LYS A 121 25.25 -0.38 -20.64
CA LYS A 121 26.18 0.53 -19.95
C LYS A 121 25.86 2.00 -20.25
N HIS A 122 25.48 2.31 -21.48
CA HIS A 122 25.04 3.66 -21.86
C HIS A 122 23.74 4.01 -21.16
N PHE A 123 22.78 3.09 -21.10
CA PHE A 123 21.51 3.27 -20.38
C PHE A 123 21.78 3.65 -18.92
N PHE A 124 22.51 2.85 -18.16
CA PHE A 124 22.78 3.15 -16.75
C PHE A 124 23.58 4.45 -16.55
N LYS A 125 24.54 4.75 -17.43
CA LYS A 125 25.27 6.02 -17.37
C LYS A 125 24.36 7.25 -17.52
N VAL A 126 23.30 7.15 -18.34
CA VAL A 126 22.32 8.22 -18.51
C VAL A 126 21.39 8.27 -17.30
N MET A 127 20.87 7.12 -16.85
CA MET A 127 19.93 7.04 -15.70
C MET A 127 20.57 7.50 -14.39
N ASP A 128 21.87 7.26 -14.21
CA ASP A 128 22.61 7.69 -13.01
C ASP A 128 23.01 9.18 -13.06
N ASN A 129 22.84 9.83 -14.19
CA ASN A 129 23.20 11.23 -14.36
C ASN A 129 22.07 12.15 -13.89
N GLN A 130 22.15 12.62 -12.64
CA GLN A 130 21.15 13.49 -12.05
C GLN A 130 20.86 14.76 -12.86
N ALA A 131 21.87 15.34 -13.53
CA ALA A 131 21.66 16.55 -14.33
C ALA A 131 20.79 16.31 -15.58
N LEU A 132 20.78 15.07 -16.10
CA LEU A 132 19.92 14.67 -17.21
C LEU A 132 18.56 14.21 -16.76
N MET A 133 18.46 13.58 -15.57
CA MET A 133 17.23 12.96 -15.06
C MET A 133 16.38 13.88 -14.18
N GLN A 134 16.94 14.98 -13.66
CA GLN A 134 16.18 15.94 -12.84
C GLN A 134 14.95 16.57 -13.52
N PRO A 135 14.92 16.77 -14.85
CA PRO A 135 13.72 17.29 -15.53
C PRO A 135 12.61 16.26 -15.73
N VAL A 136 12.88 14.99 -15.50
CA VAL A 136 11.95 13.84 -15.66
C VAL A 136 11.39 13.37 -14.30
#